data_e083e2b192c4fbaed472bd88a9e7dbc9
#
_entry.id   e083e2b192c4fbaed472bd88a9e7dbc9
#
_cell.length_a   1.000
_cell.length_b   1.000
_cell.length_c   1.000
_cell.angle_alpha   90.00
_cell.angle_beta   90.00
_cell.angle_gamma   90.00
#
_symmetry.space_group_name_H-M   'P 1'
#
loop_
_entity.id
_entity.type
_entity.pdbx_description
1 polymer ?
#
loop_
_entity_poly.entity_id
_entity_poly.type
_entity_poly.pdbx_seq_one_letter_code
_entity_poly.pdbx_strand_id
1 'polypeptide(L)'
;MGLGVVNLRRMGTSTKSMAAGTAVKPMTADAAEEIAAREFASIVESHRPQIFRFLLASLRDVDLAETLTQECFLKAHRNWRHFRGDSSAMTWLMRIAINLQKDHWRNRRLQFWRHTQANAVAIDEASEWLPSGERNAEQQILAREQVAQVWKAVEGLSERQRTVFLLRYVEERELNEIARATGLSEGTVKAHLSRALGRVRAGLRGTR
;
A
#
# COMPACT_ATOMS: atom_id res chain seq x y z
N MET A 1 -9.21 -55.90 -27.79
CA MET A 1 -8.79 -56.04 -29.22
C MET A 1 -8.18 -54.69 -29.55
N GLY A 2 -6.99 -54.50 -29.79
CA GLY A 2 -5.86 -55.19 -30.39
C GLY A 2 -4.97 -54.11 -31.01
N LEU A 3 -3.78 -54.00 -30.51
CA LEU A 3 -2.50 -54.12 -31.18
C LEU A 3 -2.21 -53.12 -32.35
N GLY A 4 -1.05 -52.52 -32.26
CA GLY A 4 -0.34 -51.97 -33.39
C GLY A 4 0.92 -51.21 -33.02
N VAL A 5 1.95 -51.89 -32.53
CA VAL A 5 3.34 -51.38 -32.43
C VAL A 5 3.93 -51.43 -33.84
N VAL A 6 4.52 -50.31 -34.31
CA VAL A 6 5.51 -50.36 -35.39
C VAL A 6 6.71 -49.50 -35.05
N ASN A 7 7.80 -50.20 -34.87
CA ASN A 7 9.18 -49.75 -34.70
C ASN A 7 9.79 -49.60 -36.10
N LEU A 8 10.40 -48.49 -36.44
CA LEU A 8 11.36 -48.45 -37.56
C LEU A 8 12.59 -47.61 -37.22
N ARG A 9 13.67 -48.32 -37.29
CA ARG A 9 15.07 -47.92 -37.09
C ARG A 9 15.62 -47.12 -38.28
N ARG A 10 16.55 -46.25 -37.95
CA ARG A 10 17.80 -45.85 -38.68
C ARG A 10 17.67 -45.14 -40.02
N MET A 11 18.22 -43.92 -40.03
CA MET A 11 19.48 -43.69 -40.79
C MET A 11 19.98 -42.28 -40.48
N GLY A 12 21.26 -42.19 -40.20
CA GLY A 12 22.00 -41.03 -39.82
C GLY A 12 22.38 -40.12 -40.99
N THR A 13 22.50 -38.88 -40.67
CA THR A 13 23.49 -37.99 -41.33
C THR A 13 23.99 -36.98 -40.34
N SER A 14 25.28 -37.01 -40.20
CA SER A 14 26.13 -36.08 -39.45
C SER A 14 25.97 -34.66 -40.04
N THR A 15 25.47 -33.74 -39.26
CA THR A 15 25.72 -32.32 -39.50
C THR A 15 26.23 -31.70 -38.20
N LYS A 16 27.51 -31.41 -38.26
CA LYS A 16 28.30 -30.68 -37.27
C LYS A 16 27.78 -29.27 -37.19
N SER A 17 26.83 -29.02 -36.29
CA SER A 17 26.39 -27.69 -35.95
C SER A 17 27.24 -27.19 -34.79
N MET A 18 28.11 -26.24 -35.11
CA MET A 18 28.86 -25.41 -34.17
C MET A 18 27.86 -24.56 -33.39
N ALA A 19 27.36 -25.07 -32.28
CA ALA A 19 26.69 -24.25 -31.29
C ALA A 19 27.78 -23.48 -30.54
N ALA A 20 27.96 -22.22 -30.91
CA ALA A 20 28.64 -21.26 -30.06
C ALA A 20 27.80 -21.11 -28.76
N GLY A 21 28.13 -21.94 -27.78
CA GLY A 21 27.63 -21.78 -26.43
C GLY A 21 28.17 -20.47 -25.88
N THR A 22 27.34 -19.44 -25.91
CA THR A 22 27.58 -18.25 -25.10
C THR A 22 27.53 -18.69 -23.66
N ALA A 23 28.69 -18.98 -23.09
CA ALA A 23 28.86 -19.27 -21.68
C ALA A 23 28.39 -18.03 -20.91
N VAL A 24 27.15 -18.06 -20.38
CA VAL A 24 26.67 -17.07 -19.43
C VAL A 24 27.61 -17.16 -18.25
N LYS A 25 28.48 -16.17 -18.10
CA LYS A 25 29.40 -16.03 -16.99
C LYS A 25 28.57 -16.07 -15.69
N PRO A 26 28.86 -16.96 -14.72
CA PRO A 26 28.09 -17.00 -13.48
C PRO A 26 28.16 -15.61 -12.85
N MET A 27 27.00 -15.06 -12.54
CA MET A 27 26.86 -13.76 -11.89
C MET A 27 27.52 -13.83 -10.52
N THR A 28 28.44 -12.91 -10.24
CA THR A 28 29.11 -12.85 -8.92
C THR A 28 28.07 -12.44 -7.86
N ALA A 29 28.29 -12.84 -6.61
CA ALA A 29 27.41 -12.48 -5.49
C ALA A 29 27.23 -10.96 -5.37
N ASP A 30 28.29 -10.19 -5.60
CA ASP A 30 28.28 -8.72 -5.57
C ASP A 30 27.40 -8.13 -6.69
N ALA A 31 27.44 -8.71 -7.89
CA ALA A 31 26.57 -8.25 -8.99
C ALA A 31 25.10 -8.56 -8.73
N ALA A 32 24.79 -9.69 -8.09
CA ALA A 32 23.42 -10.02 -7.69
C ALA A 32 22.92 -9.06 -6.61
N GLU A 33 23.76 -8.69 -5.66
CA GLU A 33 23.41 -7.74 -4.60
C GLU A 33 23.19 -6.32 -5.15
N GLU A 34 24.02 -5.88 -6.09
CA GLU A 34 23.86 -4.59 -6.76
C GLU A 34 22.56 -4.51 -7.58
N ILE A 35 22.20 -5.59 -8.29
CA ILE A 35 20.92 -5.66 -9.02
C ILE A 35 19.74 -5.59 -8.05
N ALA A 36 19.76 -6.36 -6.96
CA ALA A 36 18.70 -6.34 -5.96
C ALA A 36 18.56 -4.98 -5.28
N ALA A 37 19.66 -4.27 -5.04
CA ALA A 37 19.65 -2.93 -4.49
C ALA A 37 19.03 -1.91 -5.47
N ARG A 38 19.33 -2.00 -6.76
CA ARG A 38 18.74 -1.15 -7.81
C ARG A 38 17.25 -1.41 -7.98
N GLU A 39 16.84 -2.69 -7.99
CA GLU A 39 15.42 -3.07 -8.04
C GLU A 39 14.65 -2.49 -6.85
N PHE A 40 15.19 -2.62 -5.64
CA PHE A 40 14.57 -2.07 -4.44
C PHE A 40 14.52 -0.55 -4.48
N ALA A 41 15.56 0.14 -4.95
CA ALA A 41 15.56 1.60 -5.10
C ALA A 41 14.44 2.08 -6.03
N SER A 42 14.21 1.40 -7.15
CA SER A 42 13.10 1.70 -8.06
C SER A 42 11.73 1.50 -7.39
N ILE A 43 11.59 0.49 -6.54
CA ILE A 43 10.36 0.25 -5.78
C ILE A 43 10.12 1.36 -4.76
N VAL A 44 11.17 1.83 -4.06
CA VAL A 44 11.08 2.96 -3.14
C VAL A 44 10.59 4.20 -3.88
N GLU A 45 11.25 4.56 -4.98
CA GLU A 45 10.89 5.73 -5.77
C GLU A 45 9.44 5.70 -6.26
N SER A 46 9.00 4.54 -6.77
CA SER A 46 7.65 4.38 -7.32
C SER A 46 6.54 4.38 -6.27
N HIS A 47 6.81 3.90 -5.06
CA HIS A 47 5.76 3.62 -4.07
C HIS A 47 5.80 4.52 -2.83
N ARG A 48 6.91 5.24 -2.58
CA ARG A 48 7.05 6.12 -1.41
C ARG A 48 5.94 7.17 -1.33
N PRO A 49 5.55 7.87 -2.42
CA PRO A 49 4.48 8.87 -2.34
C PRO A 49 3.14 8.27 -1.91
N GLN A 50 2.81 7.06 -2.36
CA GLN A 50 1.55 6.40 -2.02
C GLN A 50 1.53 5.93 -0.55
N ILE A 51 2.64 5.37 -0.06
CA ILE A 51 2.77 4.95 1.35
C ILE A 51 2.69 6.17 2.27
N PHE A 52 3.41 7.25 1.95
CA PHE A 52 3.37 8.49 2.70
C PHE A 52 1.96 9.08 2.74
N ARG A 53 1.30 9.19 1.58
CA ARG A 53 -0.07 9.70 1.47
C ARG A 53 -1.06 8.90 2.32
N PHE A 54 -1.00 7.58 2.27
CA PHE A 54 -1.84 6.71 3.10
C PHE A 54 -1.59 6.95 4.60
N LEU A 55 -0.32 7.00 5.02
CA LEU A 55 0.04 7.24 6.43
C LEU A 55 -0.38 8.64 6.87
N LEU A 56 -0.14 9.68 6.07
CA LEU A 56 -0.56 11.05 6.35
C LEU A 56 -2.08 11.15 6.50
N ALA A 57 -2.83 10.60 5.54
CA ALA A 57 -4.30 10.58 5.59
C ALA A 57 -4.84 9.86 6.84
N SER A 58 -4.11 8.85 7.31
CA SER A 58 -4.53 8.04 8.45
C SER A 58 -4.14 8.63 9.80
N LEU A 59 -2.95 9.21 9.91
CA LEU A 59 -2.35 9.70 11.16
C LEU A 59 -2.63 11.20 11.41
N ARG A 60 -2.78 11.96 10.31
CA ARG A 60 -2.97 13.42 10.36
C ARG A 60 -1.80 14.14 11.08
N ASP A 61 -0.60 13.63 10.87
CA ASP A 61 0.65 14.11 11.46
C ASP A 61 1.76 13.87 10.43
N VAL A 62 2.33 14.94 9.89
CA VAL A 62 3.33 14.90 8.80
C VAL A 62 4.62 14.24 9.26
N ASP A 63 5.12 14.62 10.42
CA ASP A 63 6.40 14.13 10.95
C ASP A 63 6.32 12.63 11.26
N LEU A 64 5.19 12.22 11.84
CA LEU A 64 4.92 10.82 12.13
C LEU A 64 4.71 10.02 10.84
N ALA A 65 3.99 10.55 9.86
CA ALA A 65 3.79 9.89 8.57
C ALA A 65 5.13 9.70 7.84
N GLU A 66 6.00 10.70 7.85
CA GLU A 66 7.34 10.59 7.28
C GLU A 66 8.18 9.54 8.01
N THR A 67 8.20 9.58 9.35
CA THR A 67 8.91 8.60 10.18
C THR A 67 8.45 7.18 9.88
N LEU A 68 7.13 6.92 9.86
CA LEU A 68 6.61 5.58 9.58
C LEU A 68 6.79 5.17 8.12
N THR A 69 6.83 6.13 7.18
CA THR A 69 7.19 5.86 5.78
C THR A 69 8.62 5.35 5.68
N GLN A 70 9.57 6.02 6.31
CA GLN A 70 10.98 5.59 6.35
C GLN A 70 11.11 4.21 7.01
N GLU A 71 10.44 3.99 8.15
CA GLU A 71 10.44 2.71 8.84
C GLU A 71 9.83 1.58 7.98
N CYS A 72 8.79 1.89 7.19
CA CYS A 72 8.18 0.96 6.25
C CYS A 72 9.20 0.46 5.24
N PHE A 73 9.94 1.36 4.59
CA PHE A 73 10.95 0.99 3.61
C PHE A 73 12.18 0.33 4.22
N LEU A 74 12.59 0.70 5.43
CA LEU A 74 13.64 -0.01 6.17
C LEU A 74 13.24 -1.46 6.47
N LYS A 75 12.01 -1.70 6.94
CA LYS A 75 11.49 -3.06 7.16
C LYS A 75 11.34 -3.81 5.83
N ALA A 76 10.90 -3.14 4.79
CA ALA A 76 10.80 -3.72 3.46
C ALA A 76 12.18 -4.14 2.93
N HIS A 77 13.19 -3.28 3.01
CA HIS A 77 14.57 -3.58 2.59
C HIS A 77 15.14 -4.82 3.29
N ARG A 78 15.00 -4.89 4.61
CA ARG A 78 15.48 -6.05 5.40
C ARG A 78 14.81 -7.36 5.00
N ASN A 79 13.57 -7.29 4.50
CA ASN A 79 12.78 -8.46 4.11
C ASN A 79 12.64 -8.63 2.59
N TRP A 80 13.31 -7.81 1.78
CA TRP A 80 13.17 -7.83 0.33
C TRP A 80 13.55 -9.17 -0.30
N ARG A 81 14.59 -9.80 0.20
CA ARG A 81 15.04 -11.13 -0.26
C ARG A 81 14.02 -12.25 0.01
N HIS A 82 13.06 -12.02 0.92
CA HIS A 82 11.98 -12.96 1.25
C HIS A 82 10.66 -12.62 0.55
N PHE A 83 10.64 -11.56 -0.23
CA PHE A 83 9.46 -11.20 -1.02
C PHE A 83 9.29 -12.19 -2.17
N ARG A 84 8.22 -13.01 -2.10
CA ARG A 84 7.97 -14.11 -3.04
C ARG A 84 7.14 -13.72 -4.27
N GLY A 85 6.68 -12.48 -4.36
CA GLY A 85 5.80 -12.06 -5.45
C GLY A 85 4.35 -12.59 -5.37
N ASP A 86 3.94 -13.16 -4.23
CA ASP A 86 2.55 -13.65 -4.02
C ASP A 86 1.51 -12.52 -4.07
N SER A 87 1.94 -11.29 -4.00
CA SER A 87 1.16 -10.07 -4.18
C SER A 87 2.00 -9.00 -4.89
N SER A 88 1.37 -7.91 -5.36
CA SER A 88 2.14 -6.77 -5.84
C SER A 88 3.03 -6.19 -4.72
N ALA A 89 4.19 -5.61 -5.10
CA ALA A 89 5.09 -4.94 -4.16
C ALA A 89 4.33 -3.88 -3.35
N MET A 90 3.42 -3.15 -3.98
CA MET A 90 2.58 -2.15 -3.32
C MET A 90 1.67 -2.75 -2.25
N THR A 91 1.00 -3.87 -2.52
CA THR A 91 0.15 -4.56 -1.52
C THR A 91 0.98 -5.03 -0.32
N TRP A 92 2.17 -5.52 -0.57
CA TRP A 92 3.09 -5.95 0.47
C TRP A 92 3.62 -4.78 1.31
N LEU A 93 4.04 -3.68 0.68
CA LEU A 93 4.43 -2.44 1.37
C LEU A 93 3.29 -1.85 2.19
N MET A 94 2.08 -1.83 1.62
CA MET A 94 0.89 -1.36 2.33
C MET A 94 0.60 -2.20 3.59
N ARG A 95 0.80 -3.51 3.54
CA ARG A 95 0.69 -4.39 4.72
C ARG A 95 1.68 -3.99 5.81
N ILE A 96 2.93 -3.66 5.44
CA ILE A 96 3.95 -3.20 6.38
C ILE A 96 3.51 -1.87 7.01
N ALA A 97 3.09 -0.90 6.19
CA ALA A 97 2.62 0.41 6.64
C ALA A 97 1.42 0.32 7.60
N ILE A 98 0.42 -0.51 7.27
CA ILE A 98 -0.75 -0.77 8.13
C ILE A 98 -0.32 -1.36 9.48
N ASN A 99 0.62 -2.29 9.50
CA ASN A 99 1.10 -2.88 10.76
C ASN A 99 1.85 -1.86 11.61
N LEU A 100 2.71 -1.02 11.01
CA LEU A 100 3.39 0.07 11.71
C LEU A 100 2.40 1.06 12.32
N GLN A 101 1.40 1.46 11.57
CA GLN A 101 0.33 2.32 12.04
C GLN A 101 -0.44 1.71 13.23
N LYS A 102 -0.81 0.42 13.16
CA LYS A 102 -1.47 -0.30 14.26
C LYS A 102 -0.59 -0.36 15.50
N ASP A 103 0.69 -0.65 15.34
CA ASP A 103 1.65 -0.70 16.43
C ASP A 103 1.81 0.67 17.09
N HIS A 104 1.88 1.74 16.30
CA HIS A 104 1.92 3.11 16.81
C HIS A 104 0.66 3.43 17.64
N TRP A 105 -0.54 3.16 17.15
CA TRP A 105 -1.77 3.41 17.90
C TRP A 105 -1.88 2.57 19.17
N ARG A 106 -1.46 1.32 19.12
CA ARG A 106 -1.40 0.46 20.29
C ARG A 106 -0.46 1.03 21.36
N ASN A 107 0.73 1.46 20.95
CA ASN A 107 1.71 2.04 21.86
C ASN A 107 1.24 3.39 22.41
N ARG A 108 0.61 4.25 21.60
CA ARG A 108 0.02 5.53 22.03
C ARG A 108 -1.12 5.30 23.03
N ARG A 109 -1.96 4.31 22.84
CA ARG A 109 -3.00 3.93 23.83
C ARG A 109 -2.37 3.48 25.16
N LEU A 110 -1.33 2.68 25.13
CA LEU A 110 -0.60 2.26 26.33
C LEU A 110 0.11 3.44 27.03
N GLN A 111 0.65 4.37 26.26
CA GLN A 111 1.26 5.60 26.79
C GLN A 111 0.21 6.56 27.36
N PHE A 112 -0.95 6.70 26.71
CA PHE A 112 -2.07 7.50 27.20
C PHE A 112 -2.56 7.00 28.58
N TRP A 113 -2.61 5.70 28.81
CA TRP A 113 -2.91 5.12 30.13
C TRP A 113 -1.79 5.39 31.17
N ARG A 114 -0.58 5.70 30.73
CA ARG A 114 0.56 6.02 31.60
C ARG A 114 0.78 7.52 31.81
N HIS A 115 0.35 8.34 30.84
CA HIS A 115 0.50 9.81 30.90
C HIS A 115 -0.78 10.49 30.43
N THR A 116 -1.60 10.91 31.39
CA THR A 116 -2.73 11.81 31.15
C THR A 116 -2.19 13.21 30.90
N GLN A 117 -1.67 13.52 29.73
CA GLN A 117 -1.51 14.87 29.15
C GLN A 117 -0.55 14.87 27.97
N ALA A 118 -1.07 15.17 26.79
CA ALA A 118 -0.34 15.91 25.75
C ALA A 118 -1.29 16.28 24.60
N ASN A 119 -1.23 17.54 24.24
CA ASN A 119 -2.06 18.27 23.29
C ASN A 119 -2.08 17.65 21.88
N ALA A 120 -3.28 17.52 21.30
CA ALA A 120 -3.46 17.28 19.88
C ALA A 120 -3.25 18.60 19.11
N VAL A 121 -2.27 18.65 18.24
CA VAL A 121 -2.07 19.76 17.29
C VAL A 121 -3.02 19.53 16.12
N ALA A 122 -3.88 20.50 15.85
CA ALA A 122 -4.73 20.51 14.66
C ALA A 122 -3.87 20.85 13.44
N ILE A 123 -3.83 19.98 12.44
CA ILE A 123 -3.15 20.22 11.17
C ILE A 123 -4.18 20.71 10.17
N ASP A 124 -4.01 21.95 9.73
CA ASP A 124 -4.85 22.62 8.71
C ASP A 124 -4.26 22.41 7.30
N GLU A 125 -3.95 21.16 6.94
CA GLU A 125 -3.36 20.80 5.65
C GLU A 125 -4.33 20.10 4.68
N ALA A 126 -5.64 20.39 4.78
CA ALA A 126 -6.63 19.90 3.81
C ALA A 126 -6.47 20.50 2.40
N SER A 127 -5.52 21.43 2.22
CA SER A 127 -5.33 22.21 0.99
C SER A 127 -4.66 21.43 -0.16
N GLU A 128 -3.90 20.40 0.13
CA GLU A 128 -3.05 19.74 -0.87
C GLU A 128 -3.76 18.64 -1.69
N TRP A 129 -5.00 18.30 -1.30
CA TRP A 129 -5.78 17.21 -1.89
C TRP A 129 -6.84 17.64 -2.93
N LEU A 130 -6.86 18.93 -3.27
CA LEU A 130 -7.83 19.45 -4.25
C LEU A 130 -7.25 19.37 -5.66
N PRO A 131 -7.99 18.80 -6.64
CA PRO A 131 -7.59 18.88 -8.05
C PRO A 131 -7.50 20.34 -8.47
N SER A 132 -6.36 20.70 -9.05
CA SER A 132 -6.16 22.02 -9.68
C SER A 132 -7.06 22.12 -10.91
N GLY A 133 -8.24 22.68 -10.75
CA GLY A 133 -9.16 23.00 -11.83
C GLY A 133 -9.55 24.48 -11.75
N GLU A 134 -9.86 25.11 -12.88
CA GLU A 134 -10.34 26.50 -13.00
C GLU A 134 -11.68 26.69 -12.27
N ARG A 135 -11.61 26.81 -10.94
CA ARG A 135 -12.77 27.16 -10.10
C ARG A 135 -12.61 28.60 -9.62
N ASN A 136 -13.70 29.35 -9.58
CA ASN A 136 -13.64 30.68 -8.96
C ASN A 136 -13.35 30.54 -7.45
N ALA A 137 -12.89 31.61 -6.80
CA ALA A 137 -12.46 31.60 -5.40
C ALA A 137 -13.55 31.08 -4.45
N GLU A 138 -14.82 31.42 -4.69
CA GLU A 138 -15.95 30.96 -3.88
C GLU A 138 -16.20 29.46 -3.97
N GLN A 139 -16.12 28.89 -5.19
CA GLN A 139 -16.22 27.45 -5.40
C GLN A 139 -15.06 26.68 -4.77
N GLN A 140 -13.85 27.28 -4.72
CA GLN A 140 -12.71 26.68 -4.04
C GLN A 140 -12.90 26.64 -2.52
N ILE A 141 -13.43 27.72 -1.92
CA ILE A 141 -13.73 27.77 -0.49
C ILE A 141 -14.77 26.70 -0.12
N LEU A 142 -15.88 26.66 -0.84
CA LEU A 142 -16.92 25.65 -0.62
C LEU A 142 -16.40 24.20 -0.77
N ALA A 143 -15.55 23.96 -1.76
CA ALA A 143 -14.94 22.64 -1.94
C ALA A 143 -13.99 22.28 -0.78
N ARG A 144 -13.21 23.22 -0.28
CA ARG A 144 -12.35 23.03 0.90
C ARG A 144 -13.15 22.70 2.16
N GLU A 145 -14.24 23.45 2.40
CA GLU A 145 -15.14 23.19 3.52
C GLU A 145 -15.77 21.80 3.44
N GLN A 146 -16.25 21.40 2.26
CA GLN A 146 -16.81 20.05 2.04
C GLN A 146 -15.77 18.95 2.30
N VAL A 147 -14.54 19.14 1.81
CA VAL A 147 -13.43 18.20 2.04
C VAL A 147 -13.09 18.15 3.53
N ALA A 148 -13.01 19.28 4.23
CA ALA A 148 -12.75 19.32 5.67
C ALA A 148 -13.84 18.57 6.47
N GLN A 149 -15.11 18.71 6.09
CA GLN A 149 -16.21 17.95 6.71
C GLN A 149 -16.08 16.44 6.49
N VAL A 150 -15.69 16.00 5.28
CA VAL A 150 -15.43 14.58 5.01
C VAL A 150 -14.33 14.07 5.92
N TRP A 151 -13.21 14.80 6.03
CA TRP A 151 -12.09 14.40 6.89
C TRP A 151 -12.47 14.31 8.36
N LYS A 152 -13.25 15.28 8.87
CA LYS A 152 -13.80 15.25 10.22
C LYS A 152 -14.64 13.99 10.47
N ALA A 153 -15.48 13.62 9.48
CA ALA A 153 -16.27 12.40 9.57
C ALA A 153 -15.39 11.12 9.52
N VAL A 154 -14.32 11.12 8.71
CA VAL A 154 -13.33 10.01 8.63
C VAL A 154 -12.55 9.84 9.93
N GLU A 155 -12.22 10.93 10.62
CA GLU A 155 -11.58 10.89 11.94
C GLU A 155 -12.44 10.17 12.99
N GLY A 156 -13.76 10.28 12.90
CA GLY A 156 -14.70 9.56 13.76
C GLY A 156 -14.84 8.06 13.49
N LEU A 157 -14.21 7.54 12.43
CA LEU A 157 -14.23 6.12 12.12
C LEU A 157 -13.33 5.33 13.08
N SER A 158 -13.71 4.06 13.35
CA SER A 158 -12.79 3.15 14.03
C SER A 158 -11.56 2.90 13.16
N GLU A 159 -10.42 2.57 13.76
CA GLU A 159 -9.16 2.29 13.10
C GLU A 159 -9.31 1.40 11.85
N ARG A 160 -9.99 0.25 12.00
CA ARG A 160 -10.22 -0.69 10.89
C ARG A 160 -11.11 -0.10 9.79
N GLN A 161 -12.14 0.66 10.16
CA GLN A 161 -13.02 1.32 9.20
C GLN A 161 -12.27 2.40 8.43
N ARG A 162 -11.46 3.21 9.13
CA ARG A 162 -10.63 4.25 8.51
C ARG A 162 -9.61 3.65 7.56
N THR A 163 -8.85 2.64 7.98
CA THR A 163 -7.87 1.96 7.11
C THR A 163 -8.52 1.46 5.83
N VAL A 164 -9.64 0.72 5.93
CA VAL A 164 -10.32 0.17 4.76
C VAL A 164 -10.91 1.28 3.87
N PHE A 165 -11.46 2.34 4.47
CA PHE A 165 -11.98 3.50 3.75
C PHE A 165 -10.88 4.23 2.96
N LEU A 166 -9.75 4.52 3.59
CA LEU A 166 -8.62 5.20 2.94
C LEU A 166 -8.04 4.35 1.80
N LEU A 167 -7.87 3.06 2.00
CA LEU A 167 -7.39 2.17 0.94
C LEU A 167 -8.33 2.15 -0.27
N ARG A 168 -9.65 2.21 -0.06
CA ARG A 168 -10.62 2.17 -1.17
C ARG A 168 -10.76 3.51 -1.87
N TYR A 169 -10.84 4.62 -1.13
CA TYR A 169 -11.24 5.93 -1.68
C TYR A 169 -10.10 6.92 -1.86
N VAL A 170 -8.97 6.74 -1.18
CA VAL A 170 -7.78 7.57 -1.34
C VAL A 170 -6.73 6.87 -2.19
N GLU A 171 -6.53 5.57 -1.95
CA GLU A 171 -5.54 4.77 -2.67
C GLU A 171 -6.16 3.93 -3.81
N GLU A 172 -7.48 4.02 -4.02
CA GLU A 172 -8.24 3.39 -5.11
C GLU A 172 -8.01 1.87 -5.24
N ARG A 173 -7.75 1.19 -4.10
CA ARG A 173 -7.44 -0.24 -4.10
C ARG A 173 -8.70 -1.10 -4.27
N GLU A 174 -8.53 -2.21 -4.96
CA GLU A 174 -9.57 -3.22 -5.11
C GLU A 174 -9.79 -4.00 -3.79
N LEU A 175 -11.01 -4.58 -3.63
CA LEU A 175 -11.38 -5.26 -2.39
C LEU A 175 -10.45 -6.43 -2.05
N ASN A 176 -10.00 -7.18 -3.06
CA ASN A 176 -9.06 -8.28 -2.90
C ASN A 176 -7.67 -7.80 -2.44
N GLU A 177 -7.18 -6.66 -2.96
CA GLU A 177 -5.93 -6.05 -2.54
C GLU A 177 -6.03 -5.54 -1.09
N ILE A 178 -7.14 -4.89 -0.74
CA ILE A 178 -7.43 -4.44 0.63
C ILE A 178 -7.46 -5.64 1.58
N ALA A 179 -8.12 -6.72 1.20
CA ALA A 179 -8.17 -7.96 1.98
C ALA A 179 -6.76 -8.51 2.23
N ARG A 180 -5.93 -8.60 1.19
CA ARG A 180 -4.53 -9.04 1.29
C ARG A 180 -3.68 -8.11 2.15
N ALA A 181 -3.79 -6.78 1.97
CA ALA A 181 -3.01 -5.80 2.73
C ALA A 181 -3.40 -5.77 4.21
N THR A 182 -4.69 -5.91 4.54
CA THR A 182 -5.19 -5.83 5.91
C THR A 182 -5.19 -7.16 6.65
N GLY A 183 -5.10 -8.28 5.92
CA GLY A 183 -5.27 -9.64 6.46
C GLY A 183 -6.74 -9.98 6.80
N LEU A 184 -7.70 -9.27 6.22
CA LEU A 184 -9.13 -9.50 6.40
C LEU A 184 -9.70 -10.31 5.24
N SER A 185 -10.86 -10.97 5.44
CA SER A 185 -11.64 -11.51 4.32
C SER A 185 -12.32 -10.38 3.54
N GLU A 186 -12.58 -10.58 2.24
CA GLU A 186 -13.29 -9.58 1.43
C GLU A 186 -14.68 -9.25 1.96
N GLY A 187 -15.39 -10.25 2.54
CA GLY A 187 -16.67 -10.02 3.21
C GLY A 187 -16.54 -9.07 4.39
N THR A 188 -15.48 -9.21 5.19
CA THR A 188 -15.17 -8.31 6.30
C THR A 188 -14.80 -6.90 5.80
N VAL A 189 -14.02 -6.80 4.71
CA VAL A 189 -13.69 -5.51 4.06
C VAL A 189 -14.97 -4.80 3.61
N LYS A 190 -15.89 -5.49 2.91
CA LYS A 190 -17.19 -4.94 2.49
C LYS A 190 -18.02 -4.44 3.67
N ALA A 191 -18.06 -5.21 4.76
CA ALA A 191 -18.79 -4.83 5.98
C ALA A 191 -18.19 -3.57 6.63
N HIS A 192 -16.86 -3.46 6.71
CA HIS A 192 -16.20 -2.25 7.22
C HIS A 192 -16.44 -1.03 6.32
N LEU A 193 -16.36 -1.19 4.99
CA LEU A 193 -16.67 -0.12 4.03
C LEU A 193 -18.11 0.37 4.17
N SER A 194 -19.07 -0.52 4.22
CA SER A 194 -20.49 -0.15 4.38
C SER A 194 -20.73 0.67 5.65
N ARG A 195 -20.17 0.23 6.78
CA ARG A 195 -20.28 0.96 8.06
C ARG A 195 -19.55 2.30 8.01
N ALA A 196 -18.37 2.36 7.39
CA ALA A 196 -17.61 3.60 7.22
C ALA A 196 -18.41 4.61 6.40
N LEU A 197 -18.94 4.21 5.24
CA LEU A 197 -19.77 5.07 4.39
C LEU A 197 -21.03 5.56 5.10
N GLY A 198 -21.69 4.69 5.87
CA GLY A 198 -22.86 5.09 6.67
C GLY A 198 -22.52 6.19 7.67
N ARG A 199 -21.39 6.07 8.38
CA ARG A 199 -20.92 7.09 9.34
C ARG A 199 -20.50 8.38 8.67
N VAL A 200 -19.75 8.32 7.57
CA VAL A 200 -19.34 9.51 6.82
C VAL A 200 -20.57 10.26 6.29
N ARG A 201 -21.55 9.55 5.71
CA ARG A 201 -22.81 10.16 5.24
C ARG A 201 -23.62 10.80 6.37
N ALA A 202 -23.67 10.17 7.53
CA ALA A 202 -24.36 10.70 8.72
C ALA A 202 -23.67 11.98 9.21
N GLY A 203 -22.31 11.99 9.27
CA GLY A 203 -21.54 13.19 9.64
C GLY A 203 -21.78 14.38 8.72
N LEU A 204 -21.88 14.13 7.40
CA LEU A 204 -22.14 15.17 6.41
C LEU A 204 -23.58 15.72 6.44
N ARG A 205 -24.57 14.94 6.91
CA ARG A 205 -25.95 15.39 7.06
C ARG A 205 -26.18 16.22 8.31
N GLY A 206 -25.42 15.97 9.37
CA GLY A 206 -25.55 16.68 10.65
C GLY A 206 -24.95 18.08 10.65
N THR A 207 -24.33 18.53 9.55
CA THR A 207 -23.68 19.84 9.39
C THR A 207 -24.47 20.81 8.49
N ARG A 208 -25.70 20.43 8.10
CA ARG A 208 -26.65 21.31 7.37
C ARG A 208 -27.60 22.05 8.29
#